data_4f2109a953c34bb025f1b8994a32ebda
#
_entry.id   4f2109a953c34bb025f1b8994a32ebda
#
_cell.length_a   1.000
_cell.length_b   1.000
_cell.length_c   1.000
_cell.angle_alpha   90.00
_cell.angle_beta   90.00
_cell.angle_gamma   90.00
#
_symmetry.space_group_name_H-M   'P 1'
#
loop_
_entity.id
_entity.type
_entity.pdbx_description
1 polymer ?
#
loop_
_entity_poly.entity_id
_entity_poly.type
_entity_poly.pdbx_seq_one_letter_code
_entity_poly.pdbx_strand_id
1 'polypeptide(L)'
;MHIADDLAMWQEWQSNRDRLARYEATLVPLAAERTRASLAAYRGASAPLSAVLESRRGEIDTRLERLRLEMETARLWAQLNYLIPAGHDTADSHGSSRKLP
;
A
#
# COMPACT_ATOMS: atom_id res chain seq x y z
N MET A 1 5.02 26.50 -2.11
CA MET A 1 5.16 26.52 -2.12
C MET A 1 5.92 26.17 -1.63
N HIS A 2 5.97 25.63 -1.54
CA HIS A 2 6.95 25.64 -0.82
C HIS A 2 7.74 24.39 -0.83
N ILE A 3 9.07 24.50 -0.93
CA ILE A 3 10.01 23.39 -0.96
C ILE A 3 9.83 22.50 0.27
N ALA A 4 9.60 23.14 1.42
CA ALA A 4 9.41 22.38 2.65
C ALA A 4 8.19 21.47 2.58
N ASP A 5 7.11 21.98 1.99
CA ASP A 5 5.88 21.20 1.87
C ASP A 5 6.06 20.05 0.89
N ASP A 6 6.76 20.30 -0.21
CA ASP A 6 7.02 19.27 -1.19
C ASP A 6 7.92 18.19 -0.60
N LEU A 7 8.91 18.59 0.17
CA LEU A 7 9.80 17.63 0.80
C LEU A 7 9.07 16.79 1.82
N ALA A 8 8.19 17.40 2.60
CA ALA A 8 7.40 16.67 3.58
C ALA A 8 6.50 15.63 2.89
N MET A 9 5.88 16.01 1.79
CA MET A 9 5.03 15.10 1.04
C MET A 9 5.83 13.94 0.44
N TRP A 10 7.02 14.25 -0.05
CA TRP A 10 7.92 13.22 -0.57
C TRP A 10 8.31 12.23 0.51
N GLN A 11 8.62 12.74 1.70
CA GLN A 11 9.00 11.87 2.82
C GLN A 11 7.82 11.02 3.27
N GLU A 12 6.63 11.57 3.25
CA GLU A 12 5.44 10.82 3.61
C GLU A 12 5.20 9.70 2.59
N TRP A 13 5.36 10.00 1.32
CA TRP A 13 5.19 9.00 0.27
C TRP A 13 6.18 7.86 0.44
N GLN A 14 7.44 8.19 0.73
CA GLN A 14 8.46 7.16 0.94
C GLN A 14 8.15 6.31 2.16
N SER A 15 7.73 6.96 3.24
CA SER A 15 7.36 6.24 4.46
C SER A 15 6.20 5.29 4.20
N ASN A 16 5.21 5.75 3.43
CA ASN A 16 4.06 4.91 3.11
C ASN A 16 4.46 3.74 2.23
N ARG A 17 5.39 3.94 1.32
CA ARG A 17 5.90 2.84 0.50
C ARG A 17 6.58 1.78 1.36
N ASP A 18 7.35 2.21 2.34
CA ASP A 18 8.02 1.27 3.23
C ASP A 18 7.01 0.49 4.06
N ARG A 19 5.98 1.17 4.55
CA ARG A 19 4.92 0.51 5.29
C ARG A 19 4.16 -0.48 4.42
N LEU A 20 3.88 -0.09 3.18
CA LEU A 20 3.18 -0.96 2.24
C LEU A 20 3.98 -2.23 1.98
N ALA A 21 5.30 -2.07 1.81
CA ALA A 21 6.17 -3.22 1.60
C ALA A 21 6.12 -4.18 2.79
N ARG A 22 6.05 -3.65 4.03
CA ARG A 22 5.94 -4.49 5.21
C ARG A 22 4.61 -5.23 5.27
N TYR A 23 3.54 -4.56 4.87
CA TYR A 23 2.24 -5.23 4.82
C TYR A 23 2.30 -6.41 3.85
N GLU A 24 2.85 -6.18 2.67
CA GLU A 24 2.85 -7.20 1.63
C GLU A 24 3.82 -8.34 1.95
N ALA A 25 4.97 -8.02 2.51
CA ALA A 25 5.98 -9.04 2.76
C ALA A 25 5.76 -9.79 4.07
N THR A 26 5.13 -9.17 5.05
CA THR A 26 5.06 -9.75 6.38
C THR A 26 3.66 -9.82 6.96
N LEU A 27 2.96 -8.70 7.03
CA LEU A 27 1.72 -8.65 7.81
C LEU A 27 0.58 -9.43 7.16
N VAL A 28 0.40 -9.30 5.86
CA VAL A 28 -0.65 -10.03 5.16
C VAL A 28 -0.37 -11.53 5.15
N PRO A 29 0.85 -11.98 4.80
CA PRO A 29 1.14 -13.42 4.89
C PRO A 29 0.99 -13.97 6.30
N LEU A 30 1.38 -13.21 7.31
CA LEU A 30 1.24 -13.66 8.69
C LEU A 30 -0.22 -13.84 9.07
N ALA A 31 -1.06 -12.89 8.68
CA ALA A 31 -2.49 -12.98 8.97
C ALA A 31 -3.11 -14.19 8.27
N ALA A 32 -2.71 -14.45 7.03
CA ALA A 32 -3.19 -15.62 6.31
C ALA A 32 -2.74 -16.91 6.99
N GLU A 33 -1.52 -16.93 7.49
CA GLU A 33 -1.01 -18.11 8.18
C GLU A 33 -1.76 -18.38 9.48
N ARG A 34 -2.12 -17.32 10.19
CA ARG A 34 -2.93 -17.46 11.40
C ARG A 34 -4.28 -18.09 11.11
N THR A 35 -4.89 -17.70 10.00
CA THR A 35 -6.17 -18.30 9.60
C THR A 35 -6.00 -19.77 9.30
N ARG A 36 -4.93 -20.12 8.57
CA ARG A 36 -4.67 -21.53 8.27
C ARG A 36 -4.45 -22.35 9.54
N ALA A 37 -3.69 -21.79 10.48
CA ALA A 37 -3.42 -22.47 11.73
C ALA A 37 -4.69 -22.67 12.55
N SER A 38 -5.54 -21.65 12.61
CA SER A 38 -6.82 -21.75 13.33
C SER A 38 -7.71 -22.82 12.70
N LEU A 39 -7.74 -22.86 11.38
CA LEU A 39 -8.56 -23.83 10.68
C LEU A 39 -8.06 -25.26 10.93
N ALA A 40 -6.73 -25.44 10.91
CA ALA A 40 -6.15 -26.74 11.20
C ALA A 40 -6.47 -27.18 12.63
N ALA A 41 -6.37 -26.25 13.58
CA ALA A 41 -6.70 -26.54 14.97
C ALA A 41 -8.17 -26.91 15.14
N TYR A 42 -9.04 -26.20 14.43
CA TYR A 42 -10.48 -26.52 14.49
C TYR A 42 -10.75 -27.90 13.92
N ARG A 43 -10.13 -28.23 12.79
CA ARG A 43 -10.30 -29.56 12.19
C ARG A 43 -9.76 -30.65 13.08
N GLY A 44 -8.75 -30.35 13.87
CA GLY A 44 -8.20 -31.28 14.85
C GLY A 44 -8.89 -31.25 16.19
N ALA A 45 -10.01 -30.53 16.29
CA ALA A 45 -10.81 -30.43 17.50
C ALA A 45 -10.04 -29.82 18.67
N SER A 46 -9.01 -29.01 18.40
CA SER A 46 -8.24 -28.35 19.47
C SER A 46 -8.52 -26.88 19.58
N ALA A 47 -9.39 -26.33 18.73
CA ALA A 47 -9.80 -24.93 18.82
C ALA A 47 -11.23 -24.79 18.33
N PRO A 48 -11.96 -23.78 18.84
CA PRO A 48 -13.35 -23.57 18.43
C PRO A 48 -13.45 -22.88 17.11
N LEU A 49 -14.62 -22.98 16.47
CA LEU A 49 -14.89 -22.30 15.22
C LEU A 49 -14.75 -20.79 15.37
N SER A 50 -15.07 -20.25 16.55
CA SER A 50 -14.93 -18.82 16.81
C SER A 50 -13.50 -18.34 16.58
N ALA A 51 -12.51 -19.17 16.86
CA ALA A 51 -11.12 -18.81 16.64
C ALA A 51 -10.82 -18.69 15.14
N VAL A 52 -11.42 -19.55 14.31
CA VAL A 52 -11.27 -19.47 12.87
C VAL A 52 -11.88 -18.17 12.35
N LEU A 53 -13.08 -17.86 12.81
CA LEU A 53 -13.77 -16.65 12.37
C LEU A 53 -12.99 -15.39 12.78
N GLU A 54 -12.44 -15.41 13.98
CA GLU A 54 -11.64 -14.29 14.47
C GLU A 54 -10.39 -14.09 13.64
N SER A 55 -9.68 -15.20 13.34
CA SER A 55 -8.48 -15.12 12.50
C SER A 55 -8.83 -14.63 11.11
N ARG A 56 -9.93 -15.10 10.56
CA ARG A 56 -10.36 -14.67 9.24
C ARG A 56 -10.71 -13.19 9.22
N ARG A 57 -11.37 -12.71 10.26
CA ARG A 57 -11.68 -11.29 10.36
C ARG A 57 -10.39 -10.48 10.41
N GLY A 58 -9.42 -10.94 11.21
CA GLY A 58 -8.14 -10.26 11.29
C GLY A 58 -7.42 -10.22 9.94
N GLU A 59 -7.49 -11.31 9.20
CA GLU A 59 -6.87 -11.35 7.87
C GLU A 59 -7.53 -10.35 6.93
N ILE A 60 -8.86 -10.28 6.95
CA ILE A 60 -9.59 -9.33 6.12
C ILE A 60 -9.24 -7.90 6.51
N ASP A 61 -9.19 -7.62 7.81
CA ASP A 61 -8.85 -6.29 8.29
C ASP A 61 -7.45 -5.88 7.85
N THR A 62 -6.50 -6.81 7.92
CA THR A 62 -5.14 -6.52 7.50
C THR A 62 -5.07 -6.24 6.00
N ARG A 63 -5.81 -7.01 5.20
CA ARG A 63 -5.84 -6.78 3.76
C ARG A 63 -6.49 -5.46 3.41
N LEU A 64 -7.54 -5.08 4.13
CA LEU A 64 -8.18 -3.78 3.92
C LEU A 64 -7.24 -2.64 4.29
N GLU A 65 -6.50 -2.81 5.36
CA GLU A 65 -5.53 -1.79 5.77
C GLU A 65 -4.44 -1.63 4.71
N ARG A 66 -3.95 -2.74 4.17
CA ARG A 66 -2.98 -2.67 3.08
C ARG A 66 -3.55 -1.94 1.88
N LEU A 67 -4.80 -2.22 1.55
CA LEU A 67 -5.43 -1.57 0.41
C LEU A 67 -5.58 -0.07 0.63
N ARG A 68 -5.99 0.34 1.83
CA ARG A 68 -6.10 1.76 2.16
C ARG A 68 -4.76 2.45 2.04
N LEU A 69 -3.71 1.80 2.52
CA LEU A 69 -2.38 2.35 2.46
C LEU A 69 -1.90 2.46 1.01
N GLU A 70 -2.23 1.46 0.20
CA GLU A 70 -1.88 1.48 -1.21
C GLU A 70 -2.56 2.66 -1.92
N MET A 71 -3.84 2.87 -1.63
CA MET A 71 -4.57 3.98 -2.22
C MET A 71 -4.04 5.33 -1.77
N GLU A 72 -3.70 5.43 -0.50
CA GLU A 72 -3.12 6.68 0.03
C GLU A 72 -1.76 6.96 -0.61
N THR A 73 -0.95 5.92 -0.76
CA THR A 73 0.36 6.06 -1.37
C THR A 73 0.22 6.49 -2.83
N ALA A 74 -0.73 5.91 -3.53
CA ALA A 74 -0.98 6.29 -4.92
C ALA A 74 -1.46 7.73 -5.01
N ARG A 75 -2.27 8.16 -4.06
CA ARG A 75 -2.75 9.54 -4.04
C ARG A 75 -1.60 10.52 -3.83
N LEU A 76 -0.71 10.19 -2.93
CA LEU A 76 0.47 11.02 -2.68
C LEU A 76 1.36 11.06 -3.92
N TRP A 77 1.53 9.94 -4.58
CA TRP A 77 2.31 9.88 -5.80
C TRP A 77 1.71 10.77 -6.88
N ALA A 78 0.39 10.74 -7.01
CA ALA A 78 -0.28 11.57 -8.00
C ALA A 78 -0.09 13.05 -7.68
N GLN A 79 -0.16 13.42 -6.41
CA GLN A 79 0.05 14.80 -6.02
C GLN A 79 1.47 15.25 -6.30
N LEU A 80 2.44 14.40 -6.01
CA LEU A 80 3.84 14.71 -6.28
C LEU A 80 4.08 14.87 -7.77
N ASN A 81 3.51 13.99 -8.58
CA ASN A 81 3.64 14.08 -10.01
C ASN A 81 3.01 15.34 -10.56
N TYR A 82 1.94 15.77 -9.96
CA TYR A 82 1.27 16.99 -10.40
C TYR A 82 2.11 18.21 -10.06
N LEU A 83 2.72 18.23 -8.90
CA LEU A 83 3.48 19.39 -8.43
C LEU A 83 4.87 19.45 -9.03
N ILE A 84 5.58 18.34 -9.03
CA ILE A 84 6.98 18.33 -9.44
C ILE A 84 7.15 18.46 -10.95
N PRO A 85 6.40 17.71 -11.75
CA PRO A 85 6.60 17.73 -13.20
C PRO A 85 6.02 18.94 -13.90
N ALA A 86 5.46 19.90 -13.17
CA ALA A 86 4.94 21.09 -13.82
C ALA A 86 6.00 21.71 -14.71
N GLY A 87 7.25 21.72 -14.23
CA GLY A 87 8.37 22.18 -15.05
C GLY A 87 8.80 21.15 -16.06
N HIS A 88 8.69 19.89 -15.72
CA HIS A 88 9.09 18.81 -16.61
C HIS A 88 8.12 18.58 -17.74
N ASP A 89 6.85 18.81 -17.48
CA ASP A 89 5.83 18.58 -18.50
C ASP A 89 6.12 19.36 -19.78
N THR A 90 6.59 20.57 -19.60
CA THR A 90 6.93 21.38 -20.76
C THR A 90 8.00 20.73 -21.60
N ALA A 91 9.04 20.26 -20.95
CA ALA A 91 10.14 19.63 -21.65
C ALA A 91 9.69 18.32 -22.31
N ASP A 92 8.88 17.57 -21.60
CA ASP A 92 8.39 16.31 -22.13
C ASP A 92 7.50 16.52 -23.33
N SER A 93 6.69 17.54 -23.26
CA SER A 93 5.81 17.86 -24.39
C SER A 93 6.61 18.13 -25.64
N HIS A 94 7.68 18.89 -25.48
CA HIS A 94 8.53 19.18 -26.62
C HIS A 94 9.16 17.92 -27.18
N GLY A 95 9.67 17.07 -26.29
CA GLY A 95 10.27 15.85 -26.72
C GLY A 95 9.29 14.96 -27.46
N SER A 96 8.10 14.90 -26.92
CA SER A 96 7.07 14.09 -27.55
C SER A 96 6.71 14.61 -28.93
N SER A 97 6.58 15.90 -29.03
CA SER A 97 6.26 16.51 -30.31
C SER A 97 7.30 16.19 -31.36
N ARG A 98 8.54 16.26 -30.97
CA ARG A 98 9.62 16.01 -31.91
C ARG A 98 9.61 14.57 -32.42
N LYS A 99 9.15 13.67 -31.59
CA LYS A 99 9.17 12.26 -31.94
C LYS A 99 8.03 11.83 -32.83
N LEU A 100 7.12 12.71 -33.07
CA LEU A 100 5.93 12.37 -33.80
C LEU A 100 5.95 12.87 -35.25
N PRO A 101 6.91 12.68 -35.99
CA PRO A 101 6.87 13.05 -37.41
C PRO A 101 6.03 12.09 -38.23
#